data_2d756fecbf3537e0a4a5fb4303682571
#
_entry.id   2d756fecbf3537e0a4a5fb4303682571
#
_cell.length_a   1.000
_cell.length_b   1.000
_cell.length_c   1.000
_cell.angle_alpha   90.00
_cell.angle_beta   90.00
_cell.angle_gamma   90.00
#
_symmetry.space_group_name_H-M   'P 1'
#
loop_
_entity.id
_entity.type
_entity.pdbx_description
1 polymer ?
#
loop_
_entity_poly.entity_id
_entity_poly.type
_entity_poly.pdbx_seq_one_letter_code
_entity_poly.pdbx_strand_id
1 'polypeptide(L)'
;MVDVCKKRENYLTWDEYFMAIAKLSAMRSKDPSTQVGACIVDKNNRILSIGYNGAPNGYNDDIFPWDREGNELETKYPYVVHAERNAILNYRGSRKDFEGAKIYVDLFPCNECAKEIIQAGISEVIYLSDKYANTNSVIASKRLFDACNVSYHELKDIKNKEVILTLKK
;
A
#
# COMPACT_ATOMS: atom_id res chain seq x y z
N MET A 1 15.55 -28.23 -37.34
CA MET A 1 15.81 -27.13 -36.36
C MET A 1 14.72 -27.27 -35.29
N VAL A 2 15.09 -27.44 -34.03
CA VAL A 2 14.12 -27.48 -32.94
C VAL A 2 13.61 -26.06 -32.78
N ASP A 3 12.31 -25.88 -32.92
CA ASP A 3 11.64 -24.59 -32.72
C ASP A 3 11.74 -24.25 -31.21
N VAL A 4 12.69 -23.40 -30.85
CA VAL A 4 12.93 -23.02 -29.45
C VAL A 4 11.80 -22.11 -29.03
N CYS A 5 10.90 -22.61 -28.20
CA CYS A 5 9.79 -21.83 -27.63
C CYS A 5 10.35 -20.62 -26.86
N LYS A 6 10.04 -19.41 -27.32
CA LYS A 6 10.50 -18.17 -26.70
C LYS A 6 9.64 -17.86 -25.45
N LYS A 7 10.26 -17.23 -24.44
CA LYS A 7 9.51 -16.74 -23.27
C LYS A 7 8.44 -15.73 -23.68
N ARG A 8 7.35 -15.66 -22.93
CA ARG A 8 6.32 -14.63 -23.10
C ARG A 8 6.92 -13.23 -22.87
N GLU A 9 6.58 -12.25 -23.70
CA GLU A 9 7.13 -10.89 -23.61
C GLU A 9 6.27 -9.93 -22.78
N ASN A 10 4.95 -10.13 -22.75
CA ASN A 10 3.97 -9.29 -22.07
C ASN A 10 3.68 -9.74 -20.62
N TYR A 11 4.71 -10.07 -19.86
CA TYR A 11 4.56 -10.33 -18.42
C TYR A 11 4.76 -9.03 -17.63
N LEU A 12 4.14 -8.96 -16.44
CA LEU A 12 4.30 -7.84 -15.53
C LEU A 12 5.73 -7.77 -14.98
N THR A 13 6.27 -6.57 -14.84
CA THR A 13 7.47 -6.35 -14.02
C THR A 13 7.16 -6.62 -12.56
N TRP A 14 8.16 -6.75 -11.71
CA TRP A 14 7.94 -6.94 -10.27
C TRP A 14 7.17 -5.78 -9.64
N ASP A 15 7.52 -4.55 -10.00
CA ASP A 15 6.85 -3.36 -9.48
C ASP A 15 5.39 -3.28 -9.93
N GLU A 16 5.10 -3.57 -11.20
CA GLU A 16 3.74 -3.66 -11.72
C GLU A 16 2.94 -4.75 -11.00
N TYR A 17 3.55 -5.92 -10.77
CA TYR A 17 2.90 -7.03 -10.09
C TYR A 17 2.54 -6.69 -8.65
N PHE A 18 3.50 -6.16 -7.87
CA PHE A 18 3.25 -5.82 -6.47
C PHE A 18 2.30 -4.63 -6.31
N MET A 19 2.38 -3.65 -7.20
CA MET A 19 1.42 -2.56 -7.23
C MET A 19 0.01 -3.04 -7.62
N ALA A 20 -0.10 -3.98 -8.55
CA ALA A 20 -1.39 -4.60 -8.89
C ALA A 20 -1.97 -5.37 -7.69
N ILE A 21 -1.14 -6.05 -6.88
CA ILE A 21 -1.57 -6.68 -5.62
C ILE A 21 -2.05 -5.65 -4.61
N ALA A 22 -1.36 -4.51 -4.46
CA ALA A 22 -1.83 -3.42 -3.62
C ALA A 22 -3.19 -2.90 -4.10
N LYS A 23 -3.36 -2.64 -5.40
CA LYS A 23 -4.63 -2.23 -6.01
C LYS A 23 -5.74 -3.26 -5.81
N LEU A 24 -5.45 -4.54 -5.97
CA LEU A 24 -6.41 -5.62 -5.71
C LEU A 24 -6.82 -5.64 -4.23
N SER A 25 -5.88 -5.41 -3.31
CA SER A 25 -6.17 -5.30 -1.88
C SER A 25 -7.09 -4.12 -1.58
N ALA A 26 -6.90 -2.97 -2.24
CA ALA A 26 -7.77 -1.79 -2.11
C ALA A 26 -9.24 -2.10 -2.43
N MET A 27 -9.51 -3.04 -3.34
CA MET A 27 -10.88 -3.47 -3.67
C MET A 27 -11.63 -4.15 -2.50
N ARG A 28 -10.93 -4.52 -1.43
CA ARG A 28 -11.53 -5.01 -0.19
C ARG A 28 -11.97 -3.90 0.75
N SER A 29 -11.49 -2.67 0.56
CA SER A 29 -11.89 -1.53 1.37
C SER A 29 -13.38 -1.23 1.19
N LYS A 30 -14.07 -1.01 2.29
CA LYS A 30 -15.47 -0.59 2.33
C LYS A 30 -15.63 0.93 2.44
N ASP A 31 -14.53 1.67 2.50
CA ASP A 31 -14.54 3.13 2.52
C ASP A 31 -15.20 3.68 1.24
N PRO A 32 -16.32 4.40 1.33
CA PRO A 32 -17.03 4.88 0.14
C PRO A 32 -16.28 5.97 -0.61
N SER A 33 -15.29 6.61 0.03
CA SER A 33 -14.61 7.80 -0.51
C SER A 33 -13.23 7.49 -1.10
N THR A 34 -12.43 6.66 -0.41
CA THR A 34 -11.05 6.41 -0.82
C THR A 34 -10.65 4.98 -0.42
N GLN A 35 -10.42 4.14 -1.42
CA GLN A 35 -9.96 2.78 -1.23
C GLN A 35 -8.45 2.77 -1.48
N VAL A 36 -7.68 2.35 -0.49
CA VAL A 36 -6.21 2.27 -0.53
C VAL A 36 -5.79 0.84 -0.19
N GLY A 37 -4.81 0.34 -0.90
CA GLY A 37 -4.18 -0.94 -0.63
C GLY A 37 -2.68 -0.82 -0.45
N ALA A 38 -2.10 -1.78 0.24
CA ALA A 38 -0.67 -1.89 0.44
C ALA A 38 -0.21 -3.34 0.27
N CYS A 39 1.01 -3.50 -0.27
CA CYS A 39 1.69 -4.78 -0.40
C CYS A 39 3.13 -4.62 0.08
N ILE A 40 3.54 -5.41 1.08
CA ILE A 40 4.90 -5.43 1.60
C ILE A 40 5.62 -6.66 1.04
N VAL A 41 6.83 -6.45 0.52
CA VAL A 41 7.65 -7.50 -0.08
C VAL A 41 9.07 -7.47 0.50
N ASP A 42 9.68 -8.63 0.65
CA ASP A 42 11.06 -8.73 1.08
C ASP A 42 12.05 -8.41 -0.06
N LYS A 43 13.33 -8.33 0.26
CA LYS A 43 14.43 -8.12 -0.69
C LYS A 43 14.56 -9.19 -1.77
N ASN A 44 13.88 -10.34 -1.62
CA ASN A 44 13.87 -11.44 -2.58
C ASN A 44 12.58 -11.49 -3.40
N ASN A 45 11.79 -10.40 -3.43
CA ASN A 45 10.50 -10.30 -4.11
C ASN A 45 9.44 -11.30 -3.62
N ARG A 46 9.44 -11.63 -2.33
CA ARG A 46 8.39 -12.44 -1.71
C ARG A 46 7.41 -11.53 -0.99
N ILE A 47 6.13 -11.71 -1.24
CA ILE A 47 5.09 -10.97 -0.53
C ILE A 47 5.09 -11.43 0.93
N LEU A 48 5.31 -10.49 1.84
CA LEU A 48 5.25 -10.70 3.28
C LEU A 48 3.83 -10.49 3.79
N SER A 49 3.19 -9.41 3.37
CA SER A 49 1.86 -9.05 3.83
C SER A 49 1.16 -8.11 2.86
N ILE A 50 -0.16 -8.04 2.97
CA ILE A 50 -1.03 -7.09 2.29
C ILE A 50 -1.96 -6.41 3.29
N GLY A 51 -2.41 -5.21 2.95
CA GLY A 51 -3.38 -4.46 3.74
C GLY A 51 -4.28 -3.60 2.87
N TYR A 52 -5.40 -3.18 3.42
CA TYR A 52 -6.29 -2.18 2.84
C TYR A 52 -6.88 -1.32 3.97
N ASN A 53 -7.32 -0.11 3.67
CA ASN A 53 -7.90 0.75 4.69
C ASN A 53 -9.31 0.30 5.07
N GLY A 54 -9.63 0.37 6.36
CA GLY A 54 -10.92 -0.11 6.87
C GLY A 54 -11.12 0.15 8.35
N ALA A 55 -12.28 -0.27 8.85
CA ALA A 55 -12.57 -0.26 10.28
C ALA A 55 -11.63 -1.21 11.05
N PRO A 56 -11.34 -0.94 12.32
CA PRO A 56 -10.63 -1.87 13.19
C PRO A 56 -11.36 -3.22 13.28
N ASN A 57 -10.58 -4.29 13.50
CA ASN A 57 -11.15 -5.62 13.69
C ASN A 57 -12.18 -5.63 14.84
N GLY A 58 -13.36 -6.16 14.56
CA GLY A 58 -14.46 -6.23 15.52
C GLY A 58 -15.42 -5.03 15.49
N TYR A 59 -15.07 -3.95 14.78
CA TYR A 59 -16.03 -2.88 14.54
C TYR A 59 -16.98 -3.30 13.41
N ASN A 60 -18.29 -3.15 13.61
CA ASN A 60 -19.26 -3.45 12.56
C ASN A 60 -19.25 -2.34 11.49
N ASP A 61 -18.94 -2.73 10.25
CA ASP A 61 -18.83 -1.79 9.11
C ASP A 61 -20.15 -1.06 8.80
N ASP A 62 -21.31 -1.64 9.15
CA ASP A 62 -22.62 -1.05 8.90
C ASP A 62 -22.94 0.14 9.80
N ILE A 63 -22.24 0.24 10.95
CA ILE A 63 -22.39 1.34 11.91
C ILE A 63 -21.12 2.18 12.05
N PHE A 64 -20.09 1.87 11.25
CA PHE A 64 -18.84 2.63 11.25
C PHE A 64 -19.06 4.03 10.65
N PRO A 65 -18.51 5.11 11.25
CA PRO A 65 -18.70 6.47 10.74
C PRO A 65 -17.85 6.73 9.51
N TRP A 66 -18.37 6.40 8.33
CA TRP A 66 -17.66 6.55 7.05
C TRP A 66 -17.60 7.99 6.54
N ASP A 67 -18.30 8.93 7.17
CA ASP A 67 -18.34 10.33 6.72
C ASP A 67 -16.97 11.02 6.78
N ARG A 68 -16.82 12.04 5.95
CA ARG A 68 -15.62 12.88 5.88
C ARG A 68 -15.81 14.25 6.50
N GLU A 69 -17.06 14.65 6.66
CA GLU A 69 -17.47 15.97 7.14
C GLU A 69 -18.42 15.80 8.32
N GLY A 70 -18.34 16.73 9.27
CA GLY A 70 -19.14 16.70 10.47
C GLY A 70 -18.32 16.90 11.75
N ASN A 71 -18.87 16.50 12.87
CA ASN A 71 -18.11 16.46 14.12
C ASN A 71 -16.97 15.44 13.99
N GLU A 72 -15.79 15.74 14.50
CA GLU A 72 -14.59 14.90 14.39
C GLU A 72 -14.87 13.44 14.78
N LEU A 73 -15.61 13.22 15.87
CA LEU A 73 -15.95 11.87 16.35
C LEU A 73 -17.04 11.15 15.53
N GLU A 74 -17.69 11.85 14.61
CA GLU A 74 -18.70 11.29 13.70
C GLU A 74 -18.12 11.02 12.31
N THR A 75 -16.81 11.25 12.14
CA THR A 75 -16.10 10.99 10.89
C THR A 75 -15.20 9.75 11.01
N LYS A 76 -14.80 9.19 9.87
CA LYS A 76 -13.90 8.03 9.81
C LYS A 76 -12.48 8.30 10.34
N TYR A 77 -12.04 9.56 10.35
CA TYR A 77 -10.62 9.90 10.55
C TYR A 77 -10.01 9.45 11.88
N PRO A 78 -10.71 9.53 13.03
CA PRO A 78 -10.18 9.01 14.29
C PRO A 78 -10.10 7.48 14.36
N TYR A 79 -10.83 6.77 13.50
CA TYR A 79 -11.06 5.33 13.65
C TYR A 79 -10.49 4.46 12.54
N VAL A 80 -10.40 5.00 11.31
CA VAL A 80 -9.97 4.20 10.15
C VAL A 80 -8.51 3.76 10.29
N VAL A 81 -8.27 2.47 10.09
CA VAL A 81 -6.91 1.92 10.00
C VAL A 81 -6.45 2.01 8.55
N HIS A 82 -5.33 2.67 8.30
CA HIS A 82 -4.78 2.83 6.96
C HIS A 82 -4.22 1.52 6.40
N ALA A 83 -4.11 1.44 5.09
CA ALA A 83 -3.66 0.23 4.37
C ALA A 83 -2.26 -0.21 4.78
N GLU A 84 -1.32 0.74 4.93
CA GLU A 84 0.06 0.49 5.31
C GLU A 84 0.14 -0.08 6.73
N ARG A 85 -0.60 0.51 7.68
CA ARG A 85 -0.73 0.02 9.06
C ARG A 85 -1.30 -1.38 9.08
N ASN A 86 -2.38 -1.65 8.34
CA ASN A 86 -2.97 -2.98 8.24
C ASN A 86 -1.99 -3.99 7.62
N ALA A 87 -1.24 -3.62 6.60
CA ALA A 87 -0.22 -4.51 6.02
C ALA A 87 0.85 -4.87 7.06
N ILE A 88 1.33 -3.92 7.85
CA ILE A 88 2.32 -4.17 8.92
C ILE A 88 1.72 -5.06 10.02
N LEU A 89 0.50 -4.77 10.47
CA LEU A 89 -0.17 -5.51 11.56
C LEU A 89 -0.64 -6.90 11.15
N ASN A 90 -0.96 -7.13 9.88
CA ASN A 90 -1.38 -8.44 9.37
C ASN A 90 -0.22 -9.43 9.24
N TYR A 91 1.02 -8.95 9.23
CA TYR A 91 2.18 -9.84 9.15
C TYR A 91 2.33 -10.66 10.44
N ARG A 92 2.53 -11.98 10.29
CA ARG A 92 2.62 -12.94 11.41
C ARG A 92 4.00 -13.57 11.58
N GLY A 93 4.96 -13.19 10.73
CA GLY A 93 6.35 -13.63 10.83
C GLY A 93 7.20 -12.77 11.76
N SER A 94 8.51 -12.84 11.57
CA SER A 94 9.45 -12.04 12.34
C SER A 94 9.52 -10.60 11.84
N ARG A 95 9.59 -9.63 12.75
CA ARG A 95 9.84 -8.23 12.37
C ARG A 95 11.15 -8.02 11.59
N LYS A 96 12.12 -8.91 11.77
CA LYS A 96 13.36 -8.90 10.99
C LYS A 96 13.15 -9.09 9.50
N ASP A 97 12.04 -9.70 9.09
CA ASP A 97 11.71 -9.91 7.69
C ASP A 97 11.39 -8.59 6.96
N PHE A 98 11.04 -7.54 7.71
CA PHE A 98 10.84 -6.19 7.18
C PHE A 98 12.15 -5.42 6.93
N GLU A 99 13.28 -5.88 7.49
CA GLU A 99 14.58 -5.21 7.28
C GLU A 99 14.98 -5.25 5.80
N GLY A 100 15.00 -4.07 5.17
CA GLY A 100 15.26 -3.94 3.74
C GLY A 100 14.08 -4.30 2.84
N ALA A 101 12.89 -4.50 3.41
CA ALA A 101 11.66 -4.70 2.66
C ALA A 101 11.21 -3.42 1.94
N LYS A 102 10.32 -3.60 0.96
CA LYS A 102 9.65 -2.53 0.23
C LYS A 102 8.16 -2.56 0.52
N ILE A 103 7.52 -1.40 0.50
CA ILE A 103 6.05 -1.29 0.54
C ILE A 103 5.55 -0.61 -0.73
N TYR A 104 4.59 -1.24 -1.39
CA TYR A 104 3.85 -0.69 -2.51
C TYR A 104 2.50 -0.21 -2.01
N VAL A 105 2.14 1.02 -2.35
CA VAL A 105 0.89 1.66 -1.92
C VAL A 105 0.36 2.57 -3.00
N ASP A 106 -0.96 2.58 -3.25
CA ASP A 106 -1.52 3.42 -4.30
C ASP A 106 -1.52 4.92 -3.95
N LEU A 107 -1.47 5.27 -2.67
CA LEU A 107 -1.44 6.66 -2.22
C LEU A 107 -0.27 6.90 -1.28
N PHE A 108 0.48 7.99 -1.49
CA PHE A 108 1.64 8.32 -0.66
C PHE A 108 1.29 8.32 0.84
N PRO A 109 2.10 7.68 1.72
CA PRO A 109 1.80 7.51 3.13
C PRO A 109 1.69 8.84 3.89
N CYS A 110 0.75 8.92 4.81
CA CYS A 110 0.68 10.02 5.77
C CYS A 110 1.81 9.93 6.82
N ASN A 111 1.99 10.98 7.62
CA ASN A 111 3.04 11.02 8.65
C ASN A 111 2.91 9.91 9.72
N GLU A 112 1.68 9.48 10.04
CA GLU A 112 1.48 8.39 10.99
C GLU A 112 1.96 7.05 10.40
N CYS A 113 1.56 6.75 9.16
CA CYS A 113 2.04 5.56 8.46
C CYS A 113 3.55 5.60 8.21
N ALA A 114 4.13 6.78 7.92
CA ALA A 114 5.57 6.92 7.75
C ALA A 114 6.35 6.50 9.01
N LYS A 115 5.89 6.90 10.20
CA LYS A 115 6.49 6.48 11.47
C LYS A 115 6.47 4.95 11.63
N GLU A 116 5.36 4.31 11.27
CA GLU A 116 5.24 2.86 11.38
C GLU A 116 6.08 2.10 10.36
N ILE A 117 6.15 2.59 9.12
CA ILE A 117 7.01 2.07 8.05
C ILE A 117 8.48 2.09 8.50
N ILE A 118 8.94 3.23 9.04
CA ILE A 118 10.30 3.40 9.57
C ILE A 118 10.55 2.45 10.74
N GLN A 119 9.64 2.40 11.72
CA GLN A 119 9.80 1.55 12.90
C GLN A 119 9.70 0.04 12.59
N ALA A 120 9.04 -0.33 11.49
CA ALA A 120 9.03 -1.69 10.99
C ALA A 120 10.36 -2.11 10.35
N GLY A 121 11.20 -1.17 9.91
CA GLY A 121 12.46 -1.44 9.20
C GLY A 121 12.31 -1.53 7.69
N ILE A 122 11.18 -1.09 7.15
CA ILE A 122 10.95 -1.03 5.69
C ILE A 122 11.83 0.10 5.13
N SER A 123 12.57 -0.18 4.06
CA SER A 123 13.59 0.71 3.51
C SER A 123 13.16 1.48 2.27
N GLU A 124 12.05 1.09 1.64
CA GLU A 124 11.62 1.70 0.38
C GLU A 124 10.09 1.76 0.27
N VAL A 125 9.58 2.91 -0.19
CA VAL A 125 8.15 3.16 -0.46
C VAL A 125 7.95 3.41 -1.94
N ILE A 126 7.17 2.59 -2.61
CA ILE A 126 6.77 2.76 -4.01
C ILE A 126 5.30 3.13 -4.05
N TYR A 127 4.96 4.26 -4.68
CA TYR A 127 3.59 4.75 -4.72
C TYR A 127 3.12 5.12 -6.12
N LEU A 128 1.78 5.17 -6.33
CA LEU A 128 1.19 5.59 -7.61
C LEU A 128 0.77 7.06 -7.63
N SER A 129 0.37 7.61 -6.49
CA SER A 129 -0.18 8.95 -6.43
C SER A 129 0.26 9.70 -5.19
N ASP A 130 0.68 10.94 -5.37
CA ASP A 130 0.99 11.90 -4.30
C ASP A 130 0.03 13.10 -4.34
N LYS A 131 -1.25 12.83 -4.55
CA LYS A 131 -2.28 13.89 -4.71
C LYS A 131 -2.40 14.83 -3.50
N TYR A 132 -1.86 14.42 -2.33
CA TYR A 132 -1.86 15.19 -1.09
C TYR A 132 -0.48 15.79 -0.75
N ALA A 133 0.43 15.90 -1.74
CA ALA A 133 1.82 16.35 -1.57
C ALA A 133 1.97 17.65 -0.78
N ASN A 134 1.01 18.58 -0.89
CA ASN A 134 1.05 19.90 -0.28
C ASN A 134 0.44 19.95 1.13
N THR A 135 -0.03 18.82 1.68
CA THR A 135 -0.51 18.77 3.06
C THR A 135 0.62 18.67 4.06
N ASN A 136 0.44 19.25 5.25
CA ASN A 136 1.42 19.15 6.32
C ASN A 136 1.75 17.68 6.66
N SER A 137 0.79 16.79 6.58
CA SER A 137 0.96 15.35 6.84
C SER A 137 1.95 14.72 5.85
N VAL A 138 1.80 14.96 4.54
CA VAL A 138 2.70 14.40 3.52
C VAL A 138 4.06 15.08 3.56
N ILE A 139 4.12 16.39 3.79
CA ILE A 139 5.40 17.11 3.98
C ILE A 139 6.17 16.51 5.16
N ALA A 140 5.50 16.28 6.29
CA ALA A 140 6.11 15.66 7.47
C ALA A 140 6.56 14.22 7.18
N SER A 141 5.75 13.45 6.44
CA SER A 141 6.08 12.10 6.01
C SER A 141 7.39 12.06 5.20
N LYS A 142 7.52 12.93 4.20
CA LYS A 142 8.75 13.03 3.38
C LYS A 142 9.97 13.39 4.24
N ARG A 143 9.84 14.37 5.15
CA ARG A 143 10.91 14.75 6.08
C ARG A 143 11.33 13.59 6.99
N LEU A 144 10.38 12.77 7.45
CA LEU A 144 10.66 11.57 8.24
C LEU A 144 11.43 10.53 7.43
N PHE A 145 11.00 10.24 6.21
CA PHE A 145 11.69 9.30 5.32
C PHE A 145 13.11 9.77 4.99
N ASP A 146 13.28 11.05 4.62
CA ASP A 146 14.60 11.65 4.33
C ASP A 146 15.54 11.54 5.55
N ALA A 147 15.05 11.89 6.74
CA ALA A 147 15.84 11.86 7.98
C ALA A 147 16.22 10.43 8.41
N CYS A 148 15.43 9.43 8.04
CA CYS A 148 15.63 8.03 8.41
C CYS A 148 16.18 7.16 7.26
N ASN A 149 16.59 7.77 6.14
CA ASN A 149 17.12 7.09 4.96
C ASN A 149 16.17 6.01 4.38
N VAL A 150 14.87 6.24 4.42
CA VAL A 150 13.87 5.45 3.71
C VAL A 150 13.68 6.07 2.34
N SER A 151 14.00 5.34 1.28
CA SER A 151 13.80 5.80 -0.09
C SER A 151 12.32 5.79 -0.46
N TYR A 152 11.91 6.70 -1.34
CA TYR A 152 10.54 6.71 -1.87
C TYR A 152 10.51 7.24 -3.31
N HIS A 153 9.69 6.63 -4.14
CA HIS A 153 9.51 7.09 -5.52
C HIS A 153 8.13 6.72 -6.08
N GLU A 154 7.70 7.52 -7.02
CA GLU A 154 6.49 7.27 -7.79
C GLU A 154 6.77 6.21 -8.87
N LEU A 155 5.89 5.22 -8.99
CA LEU A 155 5.95 4.23 -10.06
C LEU A 155 5.49 4.84 -11.38
N LYS A 156 6.45 5.32 -12.20
CA LYS A 156 6.20 6.02 -13.48
C LYS A 156 6.36 5.12 -14.69
N ASP A 157 7.32 4.20 -14.65
CA ASP A 157 7.67 3.32 -15.78
C ASP A 157 6.78 2.08 -15.80
N ILE A 158 5.49 2.30 -16.13
CA ILE A 158 4.50 1.23 -16.22
C ILE A 158 4.41 0.78 -17.67
N LYS A 159 4.88 -0.44 -17.96
CA LYS A 159 4.77 -1.09 -19.28
C LYS A 159 3.31 -1.43 -19.61
N ASN A 160 2.62 -2.01 -18.63
CA ASN A 160 1.25 -2.48 -18.74
C ASN A 160 0.33 -1.51 -17.99
N LYS A 161 -0.20 -0.52 -18.70
CA LYS A 161 -1.04 0.53 -18.10
C LYS A 161 -2.35 0.01 -17.50
N GLU A 162 -2.75 -1.20 -17.87
CA GLU A 162 -3.99 -1.81 -17.42
C GLU A 162 -3.76 -3.30 -17.13
N VAL A 163 -4.20 -3.74 -15.97
CA VAL A 163 -4.21 -5.15 -15.56
C VAL A 163 -5.66 -5.55 -15.35
N ILE A 164 -6.18 -6.42 -16.24
CA ILE A 164 -7.55 -6.93 -16.17
C ILE A 164 -7.53 -8.32 -15.57
N LEU A 165 -8.31 -8.53 -14.50
CA LEU A 165 -8.54 -9.82 -13.88
C LEU A 165 -9.97 -10.29 -14.19
N THR A 166 -10.09 -11.43 -14.87
CA THR A 166 -11.38 -12.06 -15.14
C THR A 166 -11.56 -13.28 -14.26
N LEU A 167 -12.55 -13.24 -13.36
CA LEU A 167 -12.88 -14.34 -12.44
C LEU A 167 -13.95 -15.30 -13.04
N LYS A 168 -14.27 -15.17 -14.32
CA LYS A 168 -15.18 -16.08 -15.01
C LYS A 168 -14.44 -17.36 -15.42
N LYS A 169 -15.10 -18.51 -15.17
CA LYS A 169 -14.68 -19.81 -15.73
C LYS A 169 -15.03 -19.88 -17.19
#